data_448196c509a3b6c01b47ee0757bf6ae2
#
_entry.id   448196c509a3b6c01b47ee0757bf6ae2
#
_cell.length_a   1.000
_cell.length_b   1.000
_cell.length_c   1.000
_cell.angle_alpha   90.00
_cell.angle_beta   90.00
_cell.angle_gamma   90.00
#
_symmetry.space_group_name_H-M   'P 1'
#
loop_
_entity.id
_entity.type
_entity.pdbx_description
1 polymer ?
#
loop_
_entity_poly.entity_id
_entity_poly.type
_entity_poly.pdbx_seq_one_letter_code
_entity_poly.pdbx_strand_id
1 'polypeptide(L)'
;MARIEIIKEAKEDSPRSVECLEILVWGVCGHQGQEFSIGSGANFNASGNFWLEIRYSLQDIPLFYTRNILHYLGPRDVVGMDANLQKFLNEEFTGFGFGDMLPETSILLTRRKFSYPDSNDETHESTDYTLKISADMGAVFGSSPPGERMVDFRFEYIELEEGLRFIRELIREVSEAASGHHPDPAAFPPGHSEWPFALRLNCLAYDQISTGYQESYFSDPTLAEAFDGWLAELPASGYVLDAGCGHGDPVIARLLEKGFQVTGSDLSPLMLARAREQFPAARFWEKAITEIDVDSIFDGACSFSSMLYLDPIDFFHSIYRLYRALTPGGLLFLCGFDLHPGWRGEPYHVDLNHWMWGETYGKDETVHFLEEHGYFKVLKTVETGTEADRQERIERWREQSQKEYEKATINLPPEFHLPAIEISANPARVAYPYIVIAQKQEK
;
A
#
# COMPACT_ATOMS: atom_id res chain seq x y z
N MET A 1 4.34 -9.16 -13.71
CA MET A 1 5.42 -9.47 -12.75
C MET A 1 6.72 -9.62 -13.52
N ALA A 2 7.67 -8.74 -13.25
CA ALA A 2 9.02 -8.86 -13.81
C ALA A 2 9.78 -9.94 -13.01
N ARG A 3 10.28 -10.94 -13.70
CA ARG A 3 10.93 -12.10 -13.09
C ARG A 3 12.21 -12.49 -13.83
N ILE A 4 13.29 -12.70 -13.07
CA ILE A 4 14.51 -13.30 -13.57
C ILE A 4 14.84 -14.56 -12.78
N GLU A 5 15.15 -15.65 -13.50
CA GLU A 5 15.61 -16.90 -12.94
C GLU A 5 17.01 -17.21 -13.46
N ILE A 6 17.93 -17.50 -12.57
CA ILE A 6 19.28 -17.93 -12.92
C ILE A 6 19.46 -19.35 -12.44
N ILE A 7 19.69 -20.25 -13.39
CA ILE A 7 19.96 -21.64 -13.15
C ILE A 7 21.48 -21.83 -13.15
N LYS A 8 22.05 -22.11 -11.99
CA LYS A 8 23.44 -22.52 -11.87
C LYS A 8 23.50 -24.04 -11.99
N GLU A 9 24.03 -24.54 -13.11
CA GLU A 9 24.16 -25.98 -13.33
C GLU A 9 25.09 -26.62 -12.28
N ALA A 10 24.80 -27.87 -11.95
CA ALA A 10 25.59 -28.61 -10.98
C ALA A 10 27.04 -28.76 -11.49
N LYS A 11 28.00 -28.38 -10.63
CA LYS A 11 29.42 -28.70 -10.81
C LYS A 11 29.80 -29.84 -9.87
N GLU A 12 30.96 -30.48 -10.07
CA GLU A 12 31.39 -31.65 -9.28
C GLU A 12 31.24 -31.48 -7.76
N ASP A 13 31.33 -30.24 -7.24
CA ASP A 13 31.26 -29.92 -5.81
C ASP A 13 30.06 -29.02 -5.42
N SER A 14 29.12 -28.73 -6.33
CA SER A 14 27.99 -27.83 -6.06
C SER A 14 26.71 -28.33 -6.74
N PRO A 15 25.63 -28.53 -5.99
CA PRO A 15 24.36 -28.94 -6.56
C PRO A 15 23.78 -27.84 -7.47
N ARG A 16 22.94 -28.24 -8.42
CA ARG A 16 22.16 -27.31 -9.22
C ARG A 16 21.38 -26.36 -8.30
N SER A 17 21.44 -25.06 -8.54
CA SER A 17 20.68 -24.07 -7.80
C SER A 17 19.91 -23.17 -8.76
N VAL A 18 18.73 -22.78 -8.34
CA VAL A 18 17.87 -21.80 -9.05
C VAL A 18 17.74 -20.59 -8.15
N GLU A 19 18.25 -19.48 -8.59
CA GLU A 19 18.03 -18.17 -7.96
C GLU A 19 16.90 -17.47 -8.71
N CYS A 20 15.91 -16.96 -8.00
CA CYS A 20 14.78 -16.26 -8.58
C CYS A 20 14.60 -14.91 -7.91
N LEU A 21 14.48 -13.85 -8.72
CA LEU A 21 14.08 -12.54 -8.28
C LEU A 21 12.80 -12.14 -9.00
N GLU A 22 11.85 -11.67 -8.24
CA GLU A 22 10.57 -11.17 -8.72
C GLU A 22 10.36 -9.73 -8.25
N ILE A 23 9.91 -8.87 -9.15
CA ILE A 23 9.46 -7.51 -8.83
C ILE A 23 8.02 -7.36 -9.30
N LEU A 24 7.17 -6.90 -8.41
CA LEU A 24 5.78 -6.55 -8.67
C LEU A 24 5.61 -5.04 -8.47
N VAL A 25 4.93 -4.39 -9.40
CA VAL A 25 4.55 -2.98 -9.27
C VAL A 25 3.08 -2.94 -8.87
N TRP A 26 2.82 -2.52 -7.63
CA TRP A 26 1.46 -2.56 -7.05
C TRP A 26 0.65 -1.30 -7.29
N GLY A 27 1.26 -0.19 -7.60
CA GLY A 27 0.53 1.04 -7.81
C GLY A 27 1.41 2.27 -7.75
N VAL A 28 0.80 3.42 -7.94
CA VAL A 28 1.43 4.73 -7.87
C VAL A 28 1.06 5.37 -6.54
N CYS A 29 2.04 5.83 -5.77
CA CYS A 29 1.78 6.73 -4.67
C CYS A 29 1.93 8.18 -5.13
N GLY A 30 0.94 9.03 -4.80
CA GLY A 30 0.94 10.43 -5.20
C GLY A 30 2.04 11.22 -4.50
N HIS A 31 2.69 12.12 -5.24
CA HIS A 31 3.57 13.13 -4.67
C HIS A 31 2.79 14.43 -4.43
N GLN A 32 3.23 15.22 -3.43
CA GLN A 32 2.56 16.45 -3.02
C GLN A 32 2.21 17.36 -4.21
N GLY A 33 0.94 17.61 -4.40
CA GLY A 33 0.42 18.76 -5.16
C GLY A 33 -0.03 18.52 -6.59
N GLN A 34 -0.24 17.29 -7.06
CA GLN A 34 -0.75 17.05 -8.41
C GLN A 34 -2.00 16.16 -8.43
N GLU A 35 -3.00 16.56 -9.20
CA GLU A 35 -4.23 15.81 -9.42
C GLU A 35 -3.96 14.56 -10.26
N PHE A 36 -4.29 13.39 -9.73
CA PHE A 36 -4.43 12.16 -10.49
C PHE A 36 -5.86 12.10 -11.05
N SER A 37 -6.03 12.22 -12.33
CA SER A 37 -7.29 11.86 -12.97
C SER A 37 -7.18 10.41 -13.47
N ILE A 38 -7.76 9.50 -12.74
CA ILE A 38 -7.99 8.14 -13.21
C ILE A 38 -9.05 8.22 -14.31
N GLY A 39 -8.71 7.80 -15.52
CA GLY A 39 -9.68 7.55 -16.58
C GLY A 39 -9.75 8.53 -17.74
N SER A 40 -8.91 9.57 -17.85
CA SER A 40 -8.78 10.35 -19.07
C SER A 40 -7.35 10.28 -19.59
N GLY A 41 -7.15 9.62 -20.72
CA GLY A 41 -5.86 9.37 -21.36
C GLY A 41 -5.08 10.60 -21.83
N ALA A 42 -5.04 11.66 -21.06
CA ALA A 42 -4.25 12.84 -21.38
C ALA A 42 -3.84 13.56 -20.07
N ASN A 43 -2.56 13.73 -19.92
CA ASN A 43 -1.84 14.53 -18.93
C ASN A 43 -1.40 13.84 -17.64
N PHE A 44 -0.53 12.84 -17.76
CA PHE A 44 0.40 12.48 -16.72
C PHE A 44 1.48 13.59 -16.60
N ASN A 45 1.24 14.60 -15.82
CA ASN A 45 2.26 15.58 -15.43
C ASN A 45 2.76 15.37 -14.01
N ALA A 46 2.50 14.22 -13.45
CA ALA A 46 2.94 13.87 -12.10
C ALA A 46 4.19 13.00 -12.16
N SER A 47 5.22 13.40 -11.46
CA SER A 47 6.27 12.48 -11.03
C SER A 47 5.62 11.53 -10.03
N GLY A 48 5.35 10.30 -10.41
CA GLY A 48 4.76 9.29 -9.55
C GLY A 48 5.84 8.46 -8.87
N ASN A 49 5.61 8.13 -7.62
CA ASN A 49 6.34 7.08 -6.94
C ASN A 49 5.57 5.77 -7.13
N PHE A 50 6.27 4.67 -7.35
CA PHE A 50 5.66 3.36 -7.54
C PHE A 50 5.96 2.46 -6.35
N TRP A 51 4.94 1.84 -5.80
CA TRP A 51 5.11 0.80 -4.80
C TRP A 51 5.58 -0.48 -5.46
N LEU A 52 6.73 -0.98 -5.00
CA LEU A 52 7.34 -2.21 -5.47
C LEU A 52 7.33 -3.26 -4.36
N GLU A 53 7.11 -4.50 -4.75
CA GLU A 53 7.38 -5.67 -3.95
C GLU A 53 8.51 -6.45 -4.59
N ILE A 54 9.60 -6.67 -3.84
CA ILE A 54 10.78 -7.39 -4.30
C ILE A 54 10.88 -8.69 -3.51
N ARG A 55 10.88 -9.81 -4.22
CA ARG A 55 10.99 -11.16 -3.66
C ARG A 55 12.22 -11.84 -4.23
N TYR A 56 13.04 -12.39 -3.36
CA TYR A 56 14.19 -13.20 -3.76
C TYR A 56 14.11 -14.57 -3.11
N SER A 57 14.27 -15.61 -3.91
CA SER A 57 14.26 -17.00 -3.46
C SER A 57 15.45 -17.78 -4.04
N LEU A 58 15.85 -18.80 -3.31
CA LEU A 58 16.82 -19.80 -3.74
C LEU A 58 16.17 -21.19 -3.64
N GLN A 59 16.05 -21.89 -4.77
CA GLN A 59 15.39 -23.20 -4.84
C GLN A 59 13.98 -23.17 -4.23
N ASP A 60 13.19 -22.16 -4.59
CA ASP A 60 11.85 -21.88 -4.07
C ASP A 60 11.77 -21.57 -2.55
N ILE A 61 12.92 -21.49 -1.87
CA ILE A 61 12.97 -21.04 -0.49
C ILE A 61 13.05 -19.51 -0.49
N PRO A 62 12.06 -18.81 0.07
CA PRO A 62 12.11 -17.36 0.15
C PRO A 62 13.22 -16.93 1.12
N LEU A 63 14.20 -16.18 0.62
CA LEU A 63 15.32 -15.67 1.40
C LEU A 63 15.19 -14.20 1.73
N PHE A 64 14.51 -13.45 0.88
CA PHE A 64 14.40 -12.02 1.02
C PHE A 64 13.05 -11.53 0.48
N TYR A 65 12.48 -10.61 1.21
CA TYR A 65 11.27 -9.91 0.85
C TYR A 65 11.37 -8.46 1.32
N THR A 66 11.02 -7.53 0.47
CA THR A 66 10.88 -6.13 0.85
C THR A 66 9.80 -5.44 0.04
N ARG A 67 9.23 -4.40 0.61
CA ARG A 67 8.42 -3.40 -0.08
C ARG A 67 9.26 -2.15 -0.22
N ASN A 68 9.24 -1.56 -1.36
CA ASN A 68 10.03 -0.38 -1.66
C ASN A 68 9.24 0.60 -2.51
N ILE A 69 9.72 1.82 -2.55
CA ILE A 69 9.19 2.87 -3.40
C ILE A 69 10.23 3.15 -4.47
N LEU A 70 9.81 3.09 -5.73
CA LEU A 70 10.59 3.56 -6.86
C LEU A 70 10.20 5.01 -7.12
N HIS A 71 11.08 5.92 -6.77
CA HIS A 71 10.85 7.35 -6.90
C HIS A 71 11.08 7.86 -8.33
N TYR A 72 10.39 8.91 -8.69
CA TYR A 72 10.66 9.76 -9.87
C TYR A 72 10.61 9.07 -11.24
N LEU A 73 9.64 8.22 -11.45
CA LEU A 73 9.30 7.85 -12.82
C LEU A 73 8.14 8.74 -13.31
N GLY A 74 8.48 9.87 -13.90
CA GLY A 74 7.50 10.68 -14.62
C GLY A 74 7.11 10.00 -15.95
N PRO A 75 6.00 10.40 -16.58
CA PRO A 75 5.58 9.88 -17.89
C PRO A 75 6.64 10.06 -18.97
N ARG A 76 7.45 11.13 -18.86
CA ARG A 76 8.59 11.34 -19.76
C ARG A 76 9.70 10.30 -19.55
N ASP A 77 9.82 9.79 -18.33
CA ASP A 77 10.83 8.80 -18.01
C ASP A 77 10.40 7.42 -18.50
N VAL A 78 9.12 7.06 -18.36
CA VAL A 78 8.58 5.82 -18.93
C VAL A 78 8.69 5.80 -20.46
N VAL A 79 8.32 6.90 -21.12
CA VAL A 79 8.50 7.06 -22.58
C VAL A 79 9.99 7.12 -22.94
N GLY A 80 10.80 7.75 -22.10
CA GLY A 80 12.26 7.82 -22.27
C GLY A 80 12.96 6.48 -22.07
N MET A 81 12.39 5.57 -21.30
CA MET A 81 12.94 4.23 -21.06
C MET A 81 13.11 3.44 -22.35
N ASP A 82 12.10 3.41 -23.22
CA ASP A 82 12.20 2.71 -24.49
C ASP A 82 13.30 3.30 -25.39
N ALA A 83 13.39 4.63 -25.46
CA ALA A 83 14.43 5.30 -26.23
C ALA A 83 15.84 5.04 -25.68
N ASN A 84 16.01 5.05 -24.37
CA ASN A 84 17.28 4.75 -23.71
C ASN A 84 17.64 3.26 -23.81
N LEU A 85 16.66 2.37 -23.75
CA LEU A 85 16.87 0.95 -24.00
C LEU A 85 17.34 0.70 -25.44
N GLN A 86 16.79 1.43 -26.42
CA GLN A 86 17.27 1.34 -27.80
C GLN A 86 18.72 1.83 -27.94
N LYS A 87 19.12 2.91 -27.26
CA LYS A 87 20.52 3.37 -27.25
C LYS A 87 21.47 2.34 -26.63
N PHE A 88 21.03 1.67 -25.57
CA PHE A 88 21.78 0.55 -24.99
C PHE A 88 21.92 -0.61 -25.99
N LEU A 89 20.84 -0.97 -26.68
CA LEU A 89 20.86 -2.03 -27.70
C LEU A 89 21.75 -1.67 -28.89
N ASN A 90 21.74 -0.41 -29.31
CA ASN A 90 22.59 0.11 -30.39
C ASN A 90 24.07 0.34 -29.96
N GLU A 91 24.42 -0.09 -28.75
CA GLU A 91 25.77 0.08 -28.18
C GLU A 91 26.22 1.54 -27.95
N GLU A 92 25.31 2.50 -27.98
CA GLU A 92 25.59 3.90 -27.67
C GLU A 92 25.87 4.08 -26.16
N PHE A 93 25.28 3.22 -25.31
CA PHE A 93 25.48 3.20 -23.86
C PHE A 93 26.02 1.85 -23.39
N THR A 94 26.84 1.87 -22.34
CA THR A 94 27.33 0.66 -21.66
C THR A 94 26.40 0.15 -20.59
N GLY A 95 25.39 0.90 -20.22
CA GLY A 95 24.38 0.53 -19.23
C GLY A 95 23.03 1.15 -19.54
N PHE A 96 22.01 0.45 -19.13
CA PHE A 96 20.62 0.90 -19.11
C PHE A 96 20.06 0.66 -17.72
N GLY A 97 19.44 1.65 -17.14
CA GLY A 97 18.84 1.50 -15.83
C GLY A 97 17.89 2.63 -15.51
N PHE A 98 17.15 2.42 -14.46
CA PHE A 98 16.28 3.40 -13.86
C PHE A 98 16.36 3.26 -12.33
N GLY A 99 16.10 4.35 -11.68
CA GLY A 99 16.25 4.49 -10.24
C GLY A 99 16.60 5.92 -9.92
N ASP A 100 16.47 6.28 -8.70
CA ASP A 100 16.55 7.65 -8.24
C ASP A 100 17.99 8.16 -8.09
N MET A 101 18.12 9.49 -8.06
CA MET A 101 19.31 10.15 -7.51
C MET A 101 19.41 9.96 -5.98
N LEU A 102 18.33 9.57 -5.32
CA LEU A 102 18.32 9.10 -3.94
C LEU A 102 18.32 7.57 -3.97
N PRO A 103 19.15 6.88 -3.16
CA PRO A 103 19.46 5.46 -3.33
C PRO A 103 18.39 4.54 -2.70
N GLU A 104 17.12 4.70 -3.04
CA GLU A 104 16.07 3.84 -2.45
C GLU A 104 15.88 2.55 -3.25
N THR A 105 15.74 2.66 -4.56
CA THR A 105 15.70 1.49 -5.44
C THR A 105 16.30 1.85 -6.79
N SER A 106 17.24 1.06 -7.27
CA SER A 106 17.78 1.20 -8.61
C SER A 106 17.90 -0.13 -9.30
N ILE A 107 17.68 -0.13 -10.62
CA ILE A 107 17.77 -1.30 -11.47
C ILE A 107 18.66 -0.94 -12.65
N LEU A 108 19.71 -1.70 -12.84
CA LEU A 108 20.76 -1.40 -13.82
C LEU A 108 21.17 -2.66 -14.58
N LEU A 109 20.97 -2.66 -15.88
CA LEU A 109 21.54 -3.65 -16.80
C LEU A 109 22.80 -3.05 -17.43
N THR A 110 23.94 -3.68 -17.24
CA THR A 110 25.23 -3.24 -17.78
C THR A 110 25.80 -4.25 -18.74
N ARG A 111 26.59 -3.75 -19.66
CA ARG A 111 27.35 -4.52 -20.62
C ARG A 111 28.85 -4.25 -20.41
N ARG A 112 29.62 -5.33 -20.34
CA ARG A 112 31.08 -5.29 -20.26
C ARG A 112 31.68 -6.07 -21.42
N LYS A 113 32.40 -5.38 -22.30
CA LYS A 113 33.21 -6.02 -23.34
C LYS A 113 34.60 -6.32 -22.80
N PHE A 114 35.13 -7.47 -23.12
CA PHE A 114 36.48 -7.88 -22.76
C PHE A 114 37.08 -8.78 -23.84
N SER A 115 38.38 -8.79 -23.87
CA SER A 115 39.11 -9.63 -24.81
C SER A 115 39.97 -10.63 -24.03
N TYR A 116 40.02 -11.87 -24.50
CA TYR A 116 40.85 -12.92 -23.92
C TYR A 116 41.56 -13.71 -25.02
N PRO A 117 42.81 -14.18 -24.80
CA PRO A 117 43.48 -15.08 -25.69
C PRO A 117 42.90 -16.51 -25.54
N ASP A 118 42.76 -17.23 -26.63
CA ASP A 118 42.50 -18.67 -26.60
C ASP A 118 43.77 -19.50 -26.45
N SER A 119 43.66 -20.82 -26.48
CA SER A 119 44.80 -21.77 -26.41
C SER A 119 45.80 -21.64 -27.53
N ASN A 120 45.51 -20.90 -28.60
CA ASN A 120 46.35 -20.63 -29.75
C ASN A 120 46.91 -19.22 -29.80
N ASP A 121 46.75 -18.44 -28.73
CA ASP A 121 47.06 -17.00 -28.63
C ASP A 121 46.23 -16.08 -29.57
N GLU A 122 45.13 -16.59 -30.11
CA GLU A 122 44.18 -15.76 -30.86
C GLU A 122 43.30 -14.97 -29.89
N THR A 123 43.17 -13.65 -30.12
CA THR A 123 42.37 -12.75 -29.28
C THR A 123 40.89 -12.87 -29.66
N HIS A 124 40.09 -13.27 -28.73
CA HIS A 124 38.63 -13.32 -28.85
C HIS A 124 37.98 -12.19 -28.05
N GLU A 125 36.94 -11.61 -28.63
CA GLU A 125 36.10 -10.62 -27.92
C GLU A 125 34.85 -11.32 -27.35
N SER A 126 34.48 -11.00 -26.11
CA SER A 126 33.26 -11.46 -25.48
C SER A 126 32.54 -10.28 -24.81
N THR A 127 31.29 -10.47 -24.53
CA THR A 127 30.43 -9.50 -23.85
C THR A 127 29.67 -10.15 -22.76
N ASP A 128 29.87 -9.68 -21.54
CA ASP A 128 29.09 -10.07 -20.38
C ASP A 128 28.01 -9.04 -20.04
N TYR A 129 26.90 -9.53 -19.54
CA TYR A 129 25.82 -8.70 -19.04
C TYR A 129 25.61 -8.95 -17.56
N THR A 130 25.35 -7.87 -16.83
CA THR A 130 25.06 -7.92 -15.41
C THR A 130 23.79 -7.13 -15.14
N LEU A 131 22.82 -7.75 -14.50
CA LEU A 131 21.64 -7.09 -13.93
C LEU A 131 21.89 -6.85 -12.44
N LYS A 132 21.87 -5.59 -12.04
CA LYS A 132 21.99 -5.18 -10.65
C LYS A 132 20.68 -4.53 -10.22
N ILE A 133 20.15 -4.95 -9.07
CA ILE A 133 19.01 -4.34 -8.42
C ILE A 133 19.44 -3.98 -7.01
N SER A 134 19.34 -2.70 -6.68
CA SER A 134 19.67 -2.18 -5.36
C SER A 134 18.39 -1.70 -4.68
N ALA A 135 18.16 -2.11 -3.45
CA ALA A 135 17.02 -1.70 -2.66
C ALA A 135 17.47 -1.19 -1.28
N ASP A 136 16.98 -0.04 -0.86
CA ASP A 136 17.25 0.50 0.46
C ASP A 136 16.26 -0.05 1.48
N MET A 137 16.75 -0.84 2.42
CA MET A 137 15.97 -1.39 3.52
C MET A 137 15.63 -0.35 4.59
N GLY A 138 16.30 0.79 4.60
CA GLY A 138 16.07 1.87 5.55
C GLY A 138 14.94 2.80 5.15
N ALA A 139 14.67 2.96 3.85
CA ALA A 139 13.65 3.85 3.33
C ALA A 139 12.24 3.48 3.81
N VAL A 140 11.96 2.16 3.87
CA VAL A 140 10.67 1.63 4.35
C VAL A 140 10.51 1.76 5.86
N PHE A 141 11.61 1.82 6.60
CA PHE A 141 11.59 1.82 8.07
C PHE A 141 11.73 3.19 8.72
N GLY A 142 11.96 4.26 7.93
CA GLY A 142 12.08 5.63 8.44
C GLY A 142 13.17 5.84 9.50
N SER A 143 14.06 4.86 9.70
CA SER A 143 14.97 4.79 10.85
C SER A 143 16.43 5.13 10.53
N SER A 144 16.76 5.39 9.28
CA SER A 144 18.12 5.72 8.84
C SER A 144 18.09 6.68 7.65
N PRO A 145 19.11 7.52 7.46
CA PRO A 145 19.25 8.30 6.25
C PRO A 145 19.20 7.40 5.01
N PRO A 146 18.62 7.87 3.89
CA PRO A 146 18.57 7.11 2.65
C PRO A 146 19.96 6.61 2.23
N GLY A 147 20.07 5.36 1.81
CA GLY A 147 21.31 4.73 1.35
C GLY A 147 22.19 4.05 2.38
N GLU A 148 21.83 4.06 3.67
CA GLU A 148 22.64 3.39 4.72
C GLU A 148 22.47 1.88 4.78
N ARG A 149 21.37 1.33 4.23
CA ARG A 149 21.04 -0.10 4.30
C ARG A 149 20.68 -0.71 2.94
N MET A 150 21.54 -0.44 1.96
CA MET A 150 21.34 -1.00 0.63
C MET A 150 21.57 -2.51 0.60
N VAL A 151 20.66 -3.22 -0.05
CA VAL A 151 20.84 -4.62 -0.45
C VAL A 151 20.95 -4.65 -1.96
N ASP A 152 22.06 -5.22 -2.46
CA ASP A 152 22.32 -5.38 -3.87
C ASP A 152 22.08 -6.84 -4.29
N PHE A 153 21.15 -7.05 -5.21
CA PHE A 153 21.03 -8.29 -5.96
C PHE A 153 21.81 -8.13 -7.27
N ARG A 154 22.80 -8.97 -7.49
CA ARG A 154 23.64 -8.91 -8.67
C ARG A 154 23.63 -10.24 -9.39
N PHE A 155 23.12 -10.21 -10.61
CA PHE A 155 23.09 -11.34 -11.53
C PHE A 155 24.13 -11.10 -12.61
N GLU A 156 25.26 -11.74 -12.47
CA GLU A 156 26.38 -11.64 -13.40
C GLU A 156 26.32 -12.75 -14.46
N TYR A 157 26.84 -12.47 -15.64
CA TYR A 157 26.92 -13.41 -16.76
C TYR A 157 25.53 -13.90 -17.23
N ILE A 158 24.53 -13.03 -17.17
CA ILE A 158 23.20 -13.35 -17.70
C ILE A 158 23.21 -13.23 -19.23
N GLU A 159 22.33 -13.96 -19.88
CA GLU A 159 22.08 -13.77 -21.29
C GLU A 159 21.38 -12.42 -21.52
N LEU A 160 21.79 -11.70 -22.60
CA LEU A 160 21.20 -10.40 -22.93
C LEU A 160 19.66 -10.48 -23.01
N GLU A 161 19.14 -11.50 -23.64
CA GLU A 161 17.70 -11.69 -23.83
C GLU A 161 16.94 -11.85 -22.51
N GLU A 162 17.55 -12.48 -21.50
CA GLU A 162 16.95 -12.59 -20.17
C GLU A 162 16.89 -11.23 -19.46
N GLY A 163 17.99 -10.49 -19.47
CA GLY A 163 18.03 -9.13 -18.92
C GLY A 163 17.05 -8.19 -19.60
N LEU A 164 16.95 -8.28 -20.94
CA LEU A 164 16.01 -7.46 -21.72
C LEU A 164 14.55 -7.88 -21.47
N ARG A 165 14.27 -9.15 -21.33
CA ARG A 165 12.93 -9.64 -20.98
C ARG A 165 12.50 -9.08 -19.64
N PHE A 166 13.34 -9.20 -18.61
CA PHE A 166 13.07 -8.66 -17.29
C PHE A 166 12.79 -7.14 -17.31
N ILE A 167 13.64 -6.39 -18.00
CA ILE A 167 13.48 -4.93 -18.12
C ILE A 167 12.19 -4.55 -18.85
N ARG A 168 11.86 -5.23 -19.96
CA ARG A 168 10.64 -4.97 -20.73
C ARG A 168 9.38 -5.29 -19.91
N GLU A 169 9.40 -6.40 -19.17
CA GLU A 169 8.31 -6.75 -18.26
C GLU A 169 8.12 -5.69 -17.19
N LEU A 170 9.20 -5.20 -16.59
CA LEU A 170 9.12 -4.17 -15.57
C LEU A 170 8.62 -2.83 -16.13
N ILE A 171 9.10 -2.39 -17.31
CA ILE A 171 8.58 -1.21 -18.00
C ILE A 171 7.08 -1.36 -18.28
N ARG A 172 6.64 -2.53 -18.71
CA ARG A 172 5.23 -2.81 -18.93
C ARG A 172 4.42 -2.66 -17.66
N GLU A 173 4.85 -3.24 -16.56
CA GLU A 173 4.14 -3.16 -15.27
C GLU A 173 4.09 -1.73 -14.72
N VAL A 174 5.19 -0.99 -14.81
CA VAL A 174 5.21 0.44 -14.46
C VAL A 174 4.20 1.22 -15.30
N SER A 175 4.12 0.93 -16.60
CA SER A 175 3.19 1.58 -17.52
C SER A 175 1.73 1.21 -17.22
N GLU A 176 1.46 -0.05 -16.88
CA GLU A 176 0.16 -0.54 -16.46
C GLU A 176 -0.30 0.11 -15.15
N ALA A 177 0.58 0.15 -14.14
CA ALA A 177 0.31 0.81 -12.86
C ALA A 177 0.08 2.32 -13.04
N ALA A 178 0.88 2.98 -13.89
CA ALA A 178 0.69 4.39 -14.24
C ALA A 178 -0.63 4.66 -14.97
N SER A 179 -1.21 3.64 -15.59
CA SER A 179 -2.53 3.70 -16.25
C SER A 179 -3.68 3.25 -15.33
N GLY A 180 -3.40 3.03 -14.05
CA GLY A 180 -4.38 2.61 -13.05
C GLY A 180 -4.70 1.11 -13.07
N HIS A 181 -3.84 0.26 -13.64
CA HIS A 181 -3.97 -1.19 -13.58
C HIS A 181 -3.08 -1.76 -12.48
N HIS A 182 -3.62 -2.70 -11.71
CA HIS A 182 -2.95 -3.26 -10.53
C HIS A 182 -2.87 -4.79 -10.63
N PRO A 183 -1.85 -5.42 -10.00
CA PRO A 183 -1.79 -6.87 -9.92
C PRO A 183 -3.02 -7.48 -9.23
N ASP A 184 -3.47 -8.64 -9.73
CA ASP A 184 -4.54 -9.39 -9.07
C ASP A 184 -4.02 -10.01 -7.75
N PRO A 185 -4.50 -9.58 -6.57
CA PRO A 185 -4.01 -10.10 -5.30
C PRO A 185 -4.27 -11.60 -5.08
N ALA A 186 -5.19 -12.20 -5.82
CA ALA A 186 -5.39 -13.65 -5.79
C ALA A 186 -4.23 -14.40 -6.43
N ALA A 187 -3.63 -13.84 -7.49
CA ALA A 187 -2.50 -14.43 -8.19
C ALA A 187 -1.17 -14.21 -7.45
N PHE A 188 -1.10 -13.19 -6.61
CA PHE A 188 0.12 -12.77 -5.91
C PHE A 188 -0.11 -12.66 -4.40
N PRO A 189 -0.21 -13.78 -3.67
CA PRO A 189 -0.39 -13.75 -2.22
C PRO A 189 0.78 -13.03 -1.54
N PRO A 190 0.58 -12.43 -0.35
CA PRO A 190 1.61 -11.72 0.37
C PRO A 190 2.86 -12.57 0.59
N GLY A 191 4.05 -11.99 0.36
CA GLY A 191 5.30 -12.72 0.36
C GLY A 191 5.88 -13.08 1.74
N HIS A 192 5.30 -12.60 2.85
CA HIS A 192 5.86 -12.81 4.19
C HIS A 192 4.80 -12.95 5.28
N SER A 193 5.24 -13.44 6.46
CA SER A 193 4.41 -13.65 7.64
C SER A 193 4.43 -12.51 8.66
N GLU A 194 5.28 -11.50 8.47
CA GLU A 194 5.41 -10.37 9.40
C GLU A 194 4.68 -9.14 8.90
N TRP A 195 4.05 -8.42 9.82
CA TRP A 195 3.36 -7.17 9.49
C TRP A 195 4.35 -6.12 8.99
N PRO A 196 4.00 -5.39 7.92
CA PRO A 196 4.76 -4.25 7.46
C PRO A 196 4.92 -3.19 8.54
N PHE A 197 5.93 -2.35 8.40
CA PHE A 197 6.19 -1.25 9.34
C PHE A 197 4.96 -0.38 9.59
N ALA A 198 4.22 -0.04 8.53
CA ALA A 198 3.01 0.77 8.60
C ALA A 198 1.97 0.17 9.57
N LEU A 199 1.69 -1.13 9.46
CA LEU A 199 0.74 -1.81 10.35
C LEU A 199 1.24 -1.86 11.79
N ARG A 200 2.55 -2.10 12.01
CA ARG A 200 3.14 -2.09 13.35
C ARG A 200 3.07 -0.71 14.00
N LEU A 201 3.37 0.34 13.24
CA LEU A 201 3.29 1.72 13.73
C LEU A 201 1.87 2.07 14.14
N ASN A 202 0.89 1.73 13.31
CA ASN A 202 -0.51 1.99 13.58
C ASN A 202 -1.03 1.18 14.78
N CYS A 203 -0.66 -0.10 14.88
CA CYS A 203 -1.00 -0.91 16.06
C CYS A 203 -0.50 -0.27 17.36
N LEU A 204 0.78 0.14 17.40
CA LEU A 204 1.36 0.81 18.56
C LEU A 204 0.67 2.12 18.90
N ALA A 205 0.32 2.93 17.88
CA ALA A 205 -0.37 4.19 18.08
C ALA A 205 -1.78 3.98 18.68
N TYR A 206 -2.56 3.04 18.11
CA TYR A 206 -3.88 2.70 18.62
C TYR A 206 -3.85 2.08 20.01
N ASP A 207 -2.85 1.27 20.34
CA ASP A 207 -2.63 0.77 21.69
C ASP A 207 -2.44 1.93 22.69
N GLN A 208 -1.63 2.92 22.35
CA GLN A 208 -1.34 4.05 23.22
C GLN A 208 -2.55 4.95 23.46
N ILE A 209 -3.36 5.19 22.42
CA ILE A 209 -4.56 6.04 22.53
C ILE A 209 -5.80 5.29 23.01
N SER A 210 -5.73 3.97 23.15
CA SER A 210 -6.88 3.08 23.38
C SER A 210 -7.79 3.52 24.52
N THR A 211 -7.26 4.05 25.62
CA THR A 211 -8.06 4.44 26.80
C THR A 211 -8.92 5.68 26.62
N GLY A 212 -8.51 6.59 25.72
CA GLY A 212 -9.21 7.86 25.46
C GLY A 212 -9.91 7.92 24.12
N TYR A 213 -9.69 6.90 23.28
CA TYR A 213 -10.21 6.90 21.94
C TYR A 213 -11.72 6.67 21.92
N GLN A 214 -12.43 7.54 21.20
CA GLN A 214 -13.86 7.45 20.96
C GLN A 214 -14.16 7.85 19.53
N GLU A 215 -15.06 7.13 18.91
CA GLU A 215 -15.52 7.40 17.57
C GLU A 215 -16.98 7.88 17.58
N SER A 216 -17.29 8.75 16.63
CA SER A 216 -18.62 9.37 16.54
C SER A 216 -19.19 9.28 15.12
N TYR A 217 -18.90 8.17 14.40
CA TYR A 217 -19.33 8.00 13.01
C TYR A 217 -20.81 8.31 12.79
N PHE A 218 -21.69 7.80 13.64
CA PHE A 218 -23.13 7.95 13.50
C PHE A 218 -23.69 9.29 14.02
N SER A 219 -22.82 10.22 14.41
CA SER A 219 -23.23 11.64 14.60
C SER A 219 -23.51 12.33 13.25
N ASP A 220 -22.98 11.79 12.15
CA ASP A 220 -23.35 12.17 10.79
C ASP A 220 -24.62 11.42 10.36
N PRO A 221 -25.76 12.10 10.14
CA PRO A 221 -27.00 11.44 9.78
C PRO A 221 -26.90 10.69 8.43
N THR A 222 -26.13 11.20 7.47
CA THR A 222 -25.96 10.58 6.16
C THR A 222 -25.26 9.23 6.27
N LEU A 223 -24.22 9.17 7.11
CA LEU A 223 -23.50 7.93 7.38
C LEU A 223 -24.39 6.94 8.16
N ALA A 224 -25.12 7.43 9.15
CA ALA A 224 -26.05 6.60 9.93
C ALA A 224 -27.16 5.99 9.06
N GLU A 225 -27.79 6.80 8.19
CA GLU A 225 -28.82 6.35 7.24
C GLU A 225 -28.28 5.36 6.21
N ALA A 226 -27.07 5.62 5.67
CA ALA A 226 -26.45 4.73 4.70
C ALA A 226 -26.13 3.36 5.33
N PHE A 227 -25.63 3.35 6.57
CA PHE A 227 -25.33 2.13 7.30
C PHE A 227 -26.61 1.33 7.65
N ASP A 228 -27.65 2.01 8.16
CA ASP A 228 -28.93 1.37 8.42
C ASP A 228 -29.57 0.80 7.14
N GLY A 229 -29.45 1.52 6.02
CA GLY A 229 -29.91 1.04 4.72
C GLY A 229 -29.16 -0.22 4.28
N TRP A 230 -27.85 -0.27 4.46
CA TRP A 230 -27.05 -1.46 4.19
C TRP A 230 -27.42 -2.63 5.09
N LEU A 231 -27.64 -2.39 6.40
CA LEU A 231 -28.10 -3.42 7.34
C LEU A 231 -29.46 -4.02 6.97
N ALA A 232 -30.35 -3.20 6.42
CA ALA A 232 -31.69 -3.65 6.01
C ALA A 232 -31.66 -4.62 4.80
N GLU A 233 -30.60 -4.60 4.00
CA GLU A 233 -30.40 -5.51 2.86
C GLU A 233 -29.78 -6.86 3.28
N LEU A 234 -29.25 -6.97 4.52
CA LEU A 234 -28.66 -8.20 5.02
C LEU A 234 -29.72 -9.16 5.54
N PRO A 235 -29.47 -10.48 5.52
CA PRO A 235 -30.35 -11.46 6.14
C PRO A 235 -30.57 -11.16 7.63
N ALA A 236 -31.79 -11.30 8.12
CA ALA A 236 -32.08 -11.11 9.53
C ALA A 236 -31.25 -12.08 10.41
N SER A 237 -30.59 -11.52 11.44
CA SER A 237 -29.64 -12.25 12.30
C SER A 237 -28.46 -12.87 11.56
N GLY A 238 -28.10 -12.31 10.38
CA GLY A 238 -26.96 -12.71 9.59
C GLY A 238 -25.64 -12.51 10.32
N TYR A 239 -24.57 -13.06 9.75
CA TYR A 239 -23.21 -12.91 10.24
C TYR A 239 -22.54 -11.68 9.61
N VAL A 240 -22.01 -10.81 10.44
CA VAL A 240 -21.31 -9.58 9.98
C VAL A 240 -19.90 -9.53 10.54
N LEU A 241 -18.96 -9.20 9.66
CA LEU A 241 -17.58 -8.91 9.99
C LEU A 241 -17.38 -7.39 10.06
N ASP A 242 -16.83 -6.90 11.17
CA ASP A 242 -16.31 -5.54 11.30
C ASP A 242 -14.79 -5.59 11.24
N ALA A 243 -14.22 -5.19 10.10
CA ALA A 243 -12.80 -5.29 9.80
C ALA A 243 -12.07 -3.99 10.16
N GLY A 244 -11.19 -4.05 11.16
CA GLY A 244 -10.59 -2.90 11.83
C GLY A 244 -11.56 -2.29 12.83
N CYS A 245 -12.12 -3.14 13.71
CA CYS A 245 -13.23 -2.77 14.59
C CYS A 245 -12.85 -1.86 15.78
N GLY A 246 -11.56 -1.64 16.05
CA GLY A 246 -11.11 -0.91 17.23
C GLY A 246 -11.69 -1.48 18.53
N HIS A 247 -12.23 -0.60 19.38
CA HIS A 247 -12.93 -1.00 20.61
C HIS A 247 -14.41 -1.38 20.40
N GLY A 248 -14.90 -1.37 19.16
CA GLY A 248 -16.23 -1.84 18.77
C GLY A 248 -17.36 -0.82 18.82
N ASP A 249 -17.22 0.29 19.53
CA ASP A 249 -18.22 1.36 19.57
C ASP A 249 -17.90 2.42 18.52
N PRO A 250 -18.86 2.89 17.70
CA PRO A 250 -20.31 2.58 17.75
C PRO A 250 -20.78 1.46 16.79
N VAL A 251 -19.88 0.85 16.00
CA VAL A 251 -20.28 -0.06 14.91
C VAL A 251 -20.79 -1.39 15.44
N ILE A 252 -20.00 -2.09 16.27
CA ILE A 252 -20.41 -3.37 16.86
C ILE A 252 -21.65 -3.19 17.75
N ALA A 253 -21.73 -2.08 18.50
CA ALA A 253 -22.92 -1.77 19.28
C ALA A 253 -24.18 -1.78 18.43
N ARG A 254 -24.16 -1.05 17.30
CA ARG A 254 -25.31 -0.95 16.38
C ARG A 254 -25.64 -2.26 15.70
N LEU A 255 -24.63 -3.05 15.31
CA LEU A 255 -24.82 -4.38 14.73
C LEU A 255 -25.54 -5.32 15.72
N LEU A 256 -25.10 -5.36 16.97
CA LEU A 256 -25.69 -6.19 18.02
C LEU A 256 -27.12 -5.73 18.37
N GLU A 257 -27.39 -4.42 18.45
CA GLU A 257 -28.73 -3.86 18.64
C GLU A 257 -29.71 -4.27 17.55
N LYS A 258 -29.24 -4.40 16.31
CA LYS A 258 -30.03 -4.88 15.16
C LYS A 258 -30.15 -6.41 15.12
N GLY A 259 -29.52 -7.14 16.03
CA GLY A 259 -29.63 -8.58 16.17
C GLY A 259 -28.73 -9.42 15.30
N PHE A 260 -27.69 -8.83 14.72
CA PHE A 260 -26.69 -9.55 13.93
C PHE A 260 -25.72 -10.35 14.82
N GLN A 261 -25.15 -11.40 14.26
CA GLN A 261 -24.03 -12.11 14.85
C GLN A 261 -22.75 -11.43 14.38
N VAL A 262 -21.91 -10.96 15.30
CA VAL A 262 -20.80 -10.05 14.96
C VAL A 262 -19.46 -10.70 15.25
N THR A 263 -18.55 -10.56 14.31
CA THR A 263 -17.12 -10.79 14.51
C THR A 263 -16.38 -9.49 14.23
N GLY A 264 -15.61 -8.98 15.19
CA GLY A 264 -14.68 -7.87 15.00
C GLY A 264 -13.26 -8.38 14.77
N SER A 265 -12.50 -7.73 13.91
CA SER A 265 -11.07 -7.97 13.70
C SER A 265 -10.30 -6.67 13.84
N ASP A 266 -9.23 -6.68 14.63
CA ASP A 266 -8.34 -5.53 14.78
C ASP A 266 -6.90 -5.97 15.07
N LEU A 267 -5.93 -5.09 14.82
CA LEU A 267 -4.52 -5.31 15.10
C LEU A 267 -4.16 -5.02 16.56
N SER A 268 -4.84 -4.05 17.18
CA SER A 268 -4.52 -3.56 18.52
C SER A 268 -5.08 -4.48 19.59
N PRO A 269 -4.22 -5.18 20.35
CA PRO A 269 -4.67 -6.04 21.45
C PRO A 269 -5.36 -5.23 22.55
N LEU A 270 -4.98 -3.97 22.77
CA LEU A 270 -5.61 -3.12 23.80
C LEU A 270 -6.99 -2.63 23.36
N MET A 271 -7.18 -2.29 22.10
CA MET A 271 -8.51 -2.01 21.54
C MET A 271 -9.42 -3.22 21.68
N LEU A 272 -8.93 -4.40 21.29
CA LEU A 272 -9.70 -5.65 21.39
C LEU A 272 -10.00 -6.06 22.85
N ALA A 273 -9.14 -5.74 23.80
CA ALA A 273 -9.41 -5.99 25.22
C ALA A 273 -10.63 -5.19 25.67
N ARG A 274 -10.73 -3.91 25.30
CA ARG A 274 -11.91 -3.06 25.56
C ARG A 274 -13.14 -3.57 24.83
N ALA A 275 -13.00 -3.94 23.56
CA ALA A 275 -14.11 -4.48 22.77
C ALA A 275 -14.70 -5.74 23.40
N ARG A 276 -13.86 -6.67 23.88
CA ARG A 276 -14.30 -7.91 24.57
C ARG A 276 -15.03 -7.63 25.87
N GLU A 277 -14.56 -6.64 26.64
CA GLU A 277 -15.22 -6.22 27.87
C GLU A 277 -16.58 -5.60 27.60
N GLN A 278 -16.67 -4.72 26.62
CA GLN A 278 -17.88 -3.95 26.30
C GLN A 278 -18.92 -4.77 25.54
N PHE A 279 -18.48 -5.69 24.65
CA PHE A 279 -19.35 -6.46 23.76
C PHE A 279 -19.13 -7.99 23.89
N PRO A 280 -19.41 -8.60 25.04
CA PRO A 280 -19.15 -10.03 25.24
C PRO A 280 -20.00 -10.96 24.35
N ALA A 281 -21.01 -10.44 23.68
CA ALA A 281 -21.81 -11.19 22.71
C ALA A 281 -21.16 -11.30 21.33
N ALA A 282 -20.17 -10.46 21.02
CA ALA A 282 -19.42 -10.51 19.77
C ALA A 282 -18.18 -11.41 19.88
N ARG A 283 -17.67 -11.86 18.74
CA ARG A 283 -16.38 -12.55 18.63
C ARG A 283 -15.30 -11.55 18.20
N PHE A 284 -14.05 -11.78 18.62
CA PHE A 284 -12.94 -10.89 18.29
C PHE A 284 -11.71 -11.65 17.87
N TRP A 285 -11.17 -11.27 16.71
CA TRP A 285 -9.91 -11.76 16.16
C TRP A 285 -8.82 -10.69 16.25
N GLU A 286 -7.67 -11.06 16.79
CA GLU A 286 -6.46 -10.24 16.73
C GLU A 286 -5.73 -10.57 15.43
N LYS A 287 -6.12 -9.85 14.37
CA LYS A 287 -5.63 -10.08 13.00
C LYS A 287 -5.69 -8.79 12.20
N ALA A 288 -4.68 -8.61 11.32
CA ALA A 288 -4.78 -7.68 10.22
C ALA A 288 -5.91 -8.10 9.26
N ILE A 289 -6.47 -7.15 8.50
CA ILE A 289 -7.46 -7.47 7.48
C ILE A 289 -6.87 -8.41 6.43
N THR A 290 -5.58 -8.23 6.10
CA THR A 290 -4.81 -9.11 5.18
C THR A 290 -4.65 -10.54 5.68
N GLU A 291 -4.82 -10.79 6.99
CA GLU A 291 -4.70 -12.11 7.62
C GLU A 291 -6.04 -12.83 7.82
N ILE A 292 -7.14 -12.19 7.43
CA ILE A 292 -8.47 -12.81 7.47
C ILE A 292 -8.51 -13.92 6.41
N ASP A 293 -8.41 -15.17 6.85
CA ASP A 293 -8.34 -16.35 6.00
C ASP A 293 -9.52 -17.27 6.26
N VAL A 294 -10.69 -16.82 5.80
CA VAL A 294 -11.95 -17.57 5.86
C VAL A 294 -12.68 -17.40 4.53
N ASP A 295 -13.51 -18.40 4.21
CA ASP A 295 -14.25 -18.43 2.95
C ASP A 295 -15.75 -18.48 3.20
N SER A 296 -16.47 -17.53 2.61
CA SER A 296 -17.93 -17.55 2.49
C SER A 296 -18.67 -17.77 3.84
N ILE A 297 -18.26 -17.01 4.88
CA ILE A 297 -18.86 -17.11 6.22
C ILE A 297 -19.84 -15.95 6.49
N PHE A 298 -19.50 -14.73 6.02
CA PHE A 298 -20.22 -13.53 6.41
C PHE A 298 -21.23 -13.10 5.34
N ASP A 299 -22.42 -12.72 5.77
CA ASP A 299 -23.44 -12.13 4.90
C ASP A 299 -23.13 -10.67 4.60
N GLY A 300 -22.46 -10.00 5.54
CA GLY A 300 -21.98 -8.64 5.41
C GLY A 300 -20.59 -8.46 5.98
N ALA A 301 -19.82 -7.54 5.41
CA ALA A 301 -18.57 -7.07 5.97
C ALA A 301 -18.56 -5.54 5.95
N CYS A 302 -18.04 -4.91 6.99
CA CYS A 302 -17.84 -3.47 7.02
C CYS A 302 -16.41 -3.13 7.46
N SER A 303 -15.95 -1.95 7.04
CA SER A 303 -14.70 -1.36 7.52
C SER A 303 -14.87 0.15 7.60
N PHE A 304 -14.67 0.69 8.79
CA PHE A 304 -14.77 2.12 9.05
C PHE A 304 -13.38 2.70 9.26
N SER A 305 -12.92 3.51 8.31
CA SER A 305 -11.68 4.28 8.39
C SER A 305 -10.39 3.47 8.62
N SER A 306 -10.46 2.13 8.59
CA SER A 306 -9.31 1.27 8.89
C SER A 306 -8.43 1.03 7.67
N MET A 307 -9.03 0.89 6.48
CA MET A 307 -8.30 0.60 5.26
C MET A 307 -7.48 1.79 4.76
N LEU A 308 -7.75 3.01 5.23
CA LEU A 308 -6.98 4.20 4.90
C LEU A 308 -5.56 4.23 5.50
N TYR A 309 -5.23 3.27 6.34
CA TYR A 309 -3.89 3.13 6.94
C TYR A 309 -3.04 2.06 6.26
N LEU A 310 -3.58 1.44 5.22
CA LEU A 310 -2.91 0.36 4.51
C LEU A 310 -2.13 0.91 3.32
N ASP A 311 -0.92 0.41 3.10
CA ASP A 311 -0.25 0.65 1.82
C ASP A 311 -1.02 -0.03 0.66
N PRO A 312 -0.75 0.30 -0.59
CA PRO A 312 -1.49 -0.26 -1.73
C PRO A 312 -1.51 -1.78 -1.76
N ILE A 313 -0.42 -2.43 -1.36
CA ILE A 313 -0.31 -3.89 -1.35
C ILE A 313 -1.29 -4.48 -0.35
N ASP A 314 -1.27 -3.97 0.89
CA ASP A 314 -2.18 -4.43 1.93
C ASP A 314 -3.63 -4.02 1.65
N PHE A 315 -3.86 -2.89 0.99
CA PHE A 315 -5.19 -2.46 0.58
C PHE A 315 -5.83 -3.45 -0.40
N PHE A 316 -5.11 -3.84 -1.47
CA PHE A 316 -5.59 -4.82 -2.44
C PHE A 316 -5.80 -6.20 -1.81
N HIS A 317 -4.84 -6.65 -0.99
CA HIS A 317 -5.01 -7.91 -0.27
C HIS A 317 -6.19 -7.88 0.69
N SER A 318 -6.44 -6.76 1.37
CA SER A 318 -7.61 -6.60 2.23
C SER A 318 -8.92 -6.68 1.46
N ILE A 319 -9.02 -6.04 0.30
CA ILE A 319 -10.18 -6.19 -0.60
C ILE A 319 -10.40 -7.66 -0.96
N TYR A 320 -9.35 -8.35 -1.34
CA TYR A 320 -9.43 -9.78 -1.69
C TYR A 320 -9.83 -10.65 -0.50
N ARG A 321 -9.31 -10.39 0.71
CA ARG A 321 -9.68 -11.12 1.92
C ARG A 321 -11.15 -10.90 2.30
N LEU A 322 -11.64 -9.67 2.22
CA LEU A 322 -13.05 -9.36 2.44
C LEU A 322 -13.94 -10.03 1.39
N TYR A 323 -13.51 -10.05 0.12
CA TYR A 323 -14.21 -10.80 -0.94
C TYR A 323 -14.32 -12.30 -0.60
N ARG A 324 -13.23 -12.93 -0.17
CA ARG A 324 -13.26 -14.35 0.22
C ARG A 324 -14.18 -14.58 1.41
N ALA A 325 -14.11 -13.73 2.42
CA ALA A 325 -14.86 -13.87 3.68
C ALA A 325 -16.39 -13.79 3.49
N LEU A 326 -16.85 -13.04 2.50
CA LEU A 326 -18.27 -12.88 2.22
C LEU A 326 -18.87 -14.10 1.53
N THR A 327 -20.13 -14.41 1.86
CA THR A 327 -20.97 -15.39 1.13
C THR A 327 -21.23 -14.90 -0.31
N PRO A 328 -21.60 -15.80 -1.25
CA PRO A 328 -22.05 -15.36 -2.58
C PRO A 328 -23.18 -14.34 -2.48
N GLY A 329 -23.02 -13.21 -3.16
CA GLY A 329 -23.95 -12.08 -3.08
C GLY A 329 -23.88 -11.26 -1.78
N GLY A 330 -23.00 -11.60 -0.85
CA GLY A 330 -22.78 -10.86 0.38
C GLY A 330 -22.37 -9.40 0.14
N LEU A 331 -22.66 -8.52 1.08
CA LEU A 331 -22.51 -7.08 0.93
C LEU A 331 -21.32 -6.53 1.71
N LEU A 332 -20.57 -5.64 1.08
CA LEU A 332 -19.47 -4.88 1.65
C LEU A 332 -19.91 -3.43 1.89
N PHE A 333 -19.58 -2.88 3.07
CA PHE A 333 -19.71 -1.48 3.42
C PHE A 333 -18.35 -0.91 3.77
N LEU A 334 -17.83 -0.03 2.95
CA LEU A 334 -16.58 0.68 3.22
C LEU A 334 -16.86 2.15 3.51
N CYS A 335 -16.36 2.63 4.65
CA CYS A 335 -16.29 4.04 4.98
C CYS A 335 -14.82 4.46 4.93
N GLY A 336 -14.49 5.29 3.96
CA GLY A 336 -13.17 5.90 3.80
C GLY A 336 -13.25 7.41 3.94
N PHE A 337 -12.11 8.06 3.80
CA PHE A 337 -12.03 9.52 3.74
C PHE A 337 -11.42 9.93 2.41
N ASP A 338 -12.09 10.83 1.72
CA ASP A 338 -11.54 11.45 0.53
C ASP A 338 -10.55 12.54 0.96
N LEU A 339 -9.29 12.15 1.12
CA LEU A 339 -8.20 13.08 1.36
C LEU A 339 -7.68 13.62 0.03
N HIS A 340 -7.20 14.86 0.08
CA HIS A 340 -6.54 15.45 -1.07
C HIS A 340 -5.38 14.57 -1.56
N PRO A 341 -5.17 14.47 -2.88
CA PRO A 341 -4.23 13.54 -3.52
C PRO A 341 -2.75 13.64 -3.10
N GLY A 342 -2.39 14.58 -2.25
CA GLY A 342 -1.00 14.80 -1.86
C GLY A 342 -0.54 14.08 -0.60
N TRP A 343 -1.37 13.25 0.02
CA TRP A 343 -1.01 12.63 1.31
C TRP A 343 -1.04 11.12 1.24
N ARG A 344 0.06 10.54 0.80
CA ARG A 344 0.21 9.09 0.66
C ARG A 344 1.59 8.63 1.07
N GLY A 345 1.62 7.54 1.81
CA GLY A 345 2.84 6.81 2.10
C GLY A 345 3.78 7.50 3.07
N GLU A 346 3.29 8.32 3.99
CA GLU A 346 4.11 9.03 4.96
C GLU A 346 3.62 8.81 6.39
N PRO A 347 4.55 8.64 7.35
CA PRO A 347 4.20 8.73 8.76
C PRO A 347 3.75 10.16 9.10
N TYR A 348 2.71 10.29 9.88
CA TYR A 348 2.22 11.58 10.34
C TYR A 348 1.97 11.59 11.85
N HIS A 349 2.02 12.78 12.44
CA HIS A 349 1.64 12.97 13.84
C HIS A 349 0.12 13.03 13.96
N VAL A 350 -0.45 12.16 14.77
CA VAL A 350 -1.85 12.29 15.20
C VAL A 350 -1.95 13.35 16.27
N ASP A 351 -0.99 13.34 17.18
CA ASP A 351 -0.72 14.35 18.17
C ASP A 351 0.80 14.46 18.41
N LEU A 352 1.24 15.24 19.38
CA LEU A 352 2.67 15.46 19.67
C LEU A 352 3.45 14.21 20.07
N ASN A 353 2.77 13.13 20.46
CA ASN A 353 3.38 11.92 21.00
C ASN A 353 3.15 10.67 20.14
N HIS A 354 2.24 10.74 19.17
CA HIS A 354 1.80 9.54 18.44
C HIS A 354 1.98 9.72 16.95
N TRP A 355 2.77 8.83 16.37
CA TRP A 355 2.95 8.70 14.94
C TRP A 355 2.04 7.61 14.39
N MET A 356 1.42 7.90 13.27
CA MET A 356 0.66 6.93 12.48
C MET A 356 1.13 6.94 11.04
N TRP A 357 0.94 5.84 10.37
CA TRP A 357 1.06 5.78 8.93
C TRP A 357 -0.31 6.03 8.31
N GLY A 358 -0.35 6.84 7.27
CA GLY A 358 -1.58 7.10 6.52
C GLY A 358 -1.35 6.91 5.02
N GLU A 359 -2.27 6.21 4.43
CA GLU A 359 -2.42 6.07 2.99
C GLU A 359 -3.89 6.26 2.69
N THR A 360 -4.24 7.21 1.84
CA THR A 360 -5.66 7.48 1.60
C THR A 360 -6.01 7.28 0.16
N TYR A 361 -7.13 6.62 -0.03
CA TYR A 361 -7.70 6.30 -1.33
C TYR A 361 -8.97 7.12 -1.50
N GLY A 362 -9.07 7.87 -2.61
CA GLY A 362 -10.27 8.59 -2.95
C GLY A 362 -11.44 7.66 -3.27
N LYS A 363 -12.66 8.20 -3.24
CA LYS A 363 -13.88 7.43 -3.53
C LYS A 363 -13.80 6.71 -4.88
N ASP A 364 -13.44 7.45 -5.94
CA ASP A 364 -13.42 6.90 -7.30
C ASP A 364 -12.31 5.85 -7.48
N GLU A 365 -11.19 6.04 -6.81
CA GLU A 365 -10.11 5.08 -6.77
C GLU A 365 -10.52 3.80 -6.02
N THR A 366 -11.18 3.92 -4.87
CA THR A 366 -11.72 2.77 -4.13
C THR A 366 -12.75 2.00 -4.95
N VAL A 367 -13.65 2.71 -5.65
CA VAL A 367 -14.60 2.08 -6.58
C VAL A 367 -13.85 1.30 -7.66
N HIS A 368 -12.86 1.92 -8.29
CA HIS A 368 -12.04 1.27 -9.32
C HIS A 368 -11.39 -0.01 -8.79
N PHE A 369 -10.75 0.03 -7.62
CA PHE A 369 -10.09 -1.14 -7.02
C PHE A 369 -11.05 -2.29 -6.68
N LEU A 370 -12.26 -1.98 -6.25
CA LEU A 370 -13.27 -3.00 -5.98
C LEU A 370 -13.72 -3.74 -7.23
N GLU A 371 -13.80 -3.03 -8.37
CA GLU A 371 -14.36 -3.56 -9.61
C GLU A 371 -13.31 -4.10 -10.60
N GLU A 372 -12.06 -3.61 -10.53
CA GLU A 372 -11.00 -3.90 -11.51
C GLU A 372 -10.80 -5.40 -11.74
N HIS A 373 -10.78 -6.20 -10.68
CA HIS A 373 -10.60 -7.65 -10.79
C HIS A 373 -11.91 -8.42 -10.73
N GLY A 374 -13.06 -7.76 -10.81
CA GLY A 374 -14.37 -8.40 -10.78
C GLY A 374 -14.73 -9.05 -9.44
N TYR A 375 -14.11 -8.63 -8.34
CA TYR A 375 -14.46 -9.11 -7.01
C TYR A 375 -15.80 -8.58 -6.53
N PHE A 376 -16.03 -7.28 -6.77
CA PHE A 376 -17.24 -6.61 -6.34
C PHE A 376 -17.91 -5.88 -7.49
N LYS A 377 -19.20 -5.66 -7.34
CA LYS A 377 -19.98 -4.69 -8.09
C LYS A 377 -20.39 -3.59 -7.14
N VAL A 378 -20.00 -2.36 -7.40
CA VAL A 378 -20.45 -1.22 -6.60
C VAL A 378 -21.93 -0.95 -6.86
N LEU A 379 -22.72 -0.94 -5.79
CA LEU A 379 -24.16 -0.71 -5.82
C LEU A 379 -24.49 0.76 -5.55
N LYS A 380 -23.75 1.39 -4.65
CA LYS A 380 -24.02 2.76 -4.19
C LYS A 380 -22.74 3.40 -3.66
N THR A 381 -22.57 4.69 -3.96
CA THR A 381 -21.61 5.56 -3.30
C THR A 381 -22.34 6.72 -2.65
N VAL A 382 -21.86 7.18 -1.50
CA VAL A 382 -22.40 8.33 -0.77
C VAL A 382 -21.24 9.18 -0.33
N GLU A 383 -21.33 10.48 -0.53
CA GLU A 383 -20.40 11.47 0.04
C GLU A 383 -21.11 12.20 1.16
N THR A 384 -20.39 12.44 2.25
CA THR A 384 -20.93 13.16 3.40
C THR A 384 -20.34 14.56 3.48
N GLY A 385 -21.20 15.51 3.84
CA GLY A 385 -20.78 16.92 4.00
C GLY A 385 -20.81 17.76 2.72
N THR A 386 -20.68 19.03 2.92
CA THR A 386 -20.60 20.05 1.86
C THR A 386 -19.24 20.75 1.89
N GLU A 387 -18.89 21.52 0.87
CA GLU A 387 -17.65 22.33 0.87
C GLU A 387 -17.63 23.32 2.06
N ALA A 388 -18.78 23.82 2.50
CA ALA A 388 -18.88 24.66 3.69
C ALA A 388 -18.52 23.91 4.98
N ASP A 389 -18.99 22.66 5.13
CA ASP A 389 -18.63 21.78 6.24
C ASP A 389 -17.13 21.48 6.27
N ARG A 390 -16.53 21.35 5.08
CA ARG A 390 -15.08 21.16 4.92
C ARG A 390 -14.31 22.35 5.45
N GLN A 391 -14.67 23.56 5.03
CA GLN A 391 -13.99 24.76 5.47
C GLN A 391 -14.12 24.97 6.98
N GLU A 392 -15.27 24.70 7.56
CA GLU A 392 -15.47 24.75 9.02
C GLU A 392 -14.60 23.71 9.77
N ARG A 393 -14.45 22.50 9.24
CA ARG A 393 -13.56 21.46 9.81
C ARG A 393 -12.10 21.89 9.72
N ILE A 394 -11.69 22.49 8.59
CA ILE A 394 -10.32 23.02 8.40
C ILE A 394 -10.02 24.07 9.46
N GLU A 395 -10.94 25.01 9.69
CA GLU A 395 -10.76 26.08 10.68
C GLU A 395 -10.67 25.51 12.10
N ARG A 396 -11.56 24.60 12.48
CA ARG A 396 -11.52 23.92 13.78
C ARG A 396 -10.20 23.16 13.99
N TRP A 397 -9.75 22.45 12.97
CA TRP A 397 -8.48 21.71 13.04
C TRP A 397 -7.29 22.66 13.20
N ARG A 398 -7.26 23.78 12.49
CA ARG A 398 -6.26 24.84 12.64
C ARG A 398 -6.19 25.37 14.07
N GLU A 399 -7.34 25.71 14.62
CA GLU A 399 -7.44 26.22 15.98
C GLU A 399 -6.98 25.20 17.03
N GLN A 400 -7.36 23.95 16.86
CA GLN A 400 -6.97 22.88 17.77
C GLN A 400 -5.47 22.58 17.70
N SER A 401 -4.91 22.45 16.50
CA SER A 401 -3.49 22.24 16.29
C SER A 401 -2.65 23.40 16.82
N GLN A 402 -3.11 24.64 16.67
CA GLN A 402 -2.45 25.82 17.24
C GLN A 402 -2.45 25.78 18.78
N LYS A 403 -3.57 25.43 19.40
CA LYS A 403 -3.67 25.29 20.86
C LYS A 403 -2.78 24.18 21.42
N GLU A 404 -2.67 23.08 20.71
CA GLU A 404 -1.79 21.97 21.10
C GLU A 404 -0.31 22.34 20.95
N TYR A 405 0.06 23.03 19.88
CA TYR A 405 1.40 23.58 19.68
C TYR A 405 1.78 24.58 20.79
N GLU A 406 0.89 25.48 21.14
CA GLU A 406 1.12 26.45 22.22
C GLU A 406 1.30 25.75 23.57
N LYS A 407 0.52 24.73 23.88
CA LYS A 407 0.68 23.91 25.09
C LYS A 407 2.03 23.20 25.15
N ALA A 408 2.48 22.66 24.02
CA ALA A 408 3.75 21.96 23.93
C ALA A 408 4.95 22.87 24.08
N THR A 409 4.87 24.08 23.52
CA THR A 409 5.95 25.06 23.59
C THR A 409 6.11 25.72 24.97
N ILE A 410 5.03 25.81 25.77
CA ILE A 410 5.06 26.42 27.12
C ILE A 410 6.00 25.65 28.08
N ASN A 411 6.19 24.38 27.90
CA ASN A 411 6.98 23.51 28.79
C ASN A 411 8.39 23.19 28.30
N LEU A 412 8.81 23.76 27.18
CA LEU A 412 10.15 23.51 26.65
C LEU A 412 11.19 24.50 27.23
N PRO A 413 12.42 24.03 27.53
CA PRO A 413 13.52 24.92 27.84
C PRO A 413 13.74 25.95 26.72
N PRO A 414 14.15 27.19 27.01
CA PRO A 414 14.30 28.26 26.03
C PRO A 414 15.24 27.96 24.86
N GLU A 415 16.15 27.00 25.02
CA GLU A 415 17.09 26.53 24.03
C GLU A 415 16.47 25.47 23.06
N PHE A 416 15.32 24.90 23.41
CA PHE A 416 14.58 23.98 22.56
C PHE A 416 13.53 24.75 21.76
N HIS A 417 13.85 25.02 20.49
CA HIS A 417 12.83 25.39 19.54
C HIS A 417 12.29 24.09 18.90
N LEU A 418 11.02 23.75 19.15
CA LEU A 418 10.33 22.86 18.25
C LEU A 418 10.45 23.50 16.85
N PRO A 419 10.87 22.75 15.82
CA PRO A 419 10.74 23.25 14.46
C PRO A 419 9.32 23.79 14.35
N ALA A 420 9.17 24.99 13.79
CA ALA A 420 7.85 25.49 13.47
C ALA A 420 7.19 24.32 12.75
N ILE A 421 6.30 23.62 13.44
CA ILE A 421 5.36 22.75 12.74
C ILE A 421 4.76 23.76 11.80
N GLU A 422 5.14 23.74 10.53
CA GLU A 422 4.26 24.24 9.54
C GLU A 422 3.01 23.45 9.82
N ILE A 423 2.15 24.06 10.65
CA ILE A 423 0.73 23.77 10.63
C ILE A 423 0.38 24.29 9.24
N SER A 424 0.95 23.59 8.27
CA SER A 424 0.54 23.70 6.91
C SER A 424 -0.86 23.15 7.02
N ALA A 425 -1.73 24.07 7.31
CA ALA A 425 -3.15 23.88 7.14
C ALA A 425 -3.30 23.64 5.66
N ASN A 426 -2.72 22.52 5.24
CA ASN A 426 -3.00 21.96 3.97
C ASN A 426 -4.49 21.63 4.07
N PRO A 427 -5.37 22.44 3.42
CA PRO A 427 -6.81 22.17 3.40
C PRO A 427 -7.10 20.74 2.96
N ALA A 428 -6.14 20.12 2.33
CA ALA A 428 -6.07 18.76 1.91
C ALA A 428 -6.13 17.70 3.02
N ARG A 429 -5.83 18.04 4.26
CA ARG A 429 -5.86 17.09 5.38
C ARG A 429 -7.23 16.95 6.04
N VAL A 430 -8.23 17.72 5.61
CA VAL A 430 -9.59 17.59 6.12
C VAL A 430 -10.43 16.81 5.14
N ALA A 431 -10.51 15.54 5.42
CA ALA A 431 -11.21 14.56 4.61
C ALA A 431 -12.73 14.62 4.79
N TYR A 432 -13.44 14.34 3.69
CA TYR A 432 -14.85 13.96 3.75
C TYR A 432 -14.95 12.45 3.88
N PRO A 433 -15.77 11.93 4.80
CA PRO A 433 -16.15 10.54 4.73
C PRO A 433 -16.90 10.28 3.43
N TYR A 434 -16.50 9.25 2.74
CA TYR A 434 -17.28 8.65 1.67
C TYR A 434 -17.64 7.22 2.03
N ILE A 435 -18.71 6.73 1.43
CA ILE A 435 -19.20 5.38 1.64
C ILE A 435 -19.27 4.69 0.29
N VAL A 436 -18.79 3.45 0.25
CA VAL A 436 -18.99 2.54 -0.89
C VAL A 436 -19.71 1.31 -0.39
N ILE A 437 -20.87 1.02 -0.98
CA ILE A 437 -21.62 -0.22 -0.77
C ILE A 437 -21.45 -1.06 -2.03
N ALA A 438 -20.94 -2.27 -1.86
CA ALA A 438 -20.64 -3.15 -2.97
C ALA A 438 -21.14 -4.57 -2.69
N GLN A 439 -21.40 -5.34 -3.74
CA GLN A 439 -21.83 -6.72 -3.67
C GLN A 439 -20.77 -7.65 -4.24
N LYS A 440 -20.49 -8.72 -3.50
CA LYS A 440 -19.61 -9.79 -3.96
C LYS A 440 -20.14 -10.39 -5.27
N GLN A 441 -19.26 -10.48 -6.26
CA GLN A 441 -19.54 -11.15 -7.53
C GLN A 441 -19.12 -12.61 -7.50
N GLU A 442 -19.83 -13.44 -8.25
CA GLU A 442 -19.38 -14.80 -8.54
C GLU A 442 -18.23 -14.72 -9.57
N LYS A 443 -17.09 -15.32 -9.21
CA LYS A 443 -15.88 -15.31 -10.04
C LYS A 443 -15.42 -16.76 -10.28
#